data_2a9d1193fc2b0a0c5d325543eabc16f7
#
_entry.id   2a9d1193fc2b0a0c5d325543eabc16f7
#
_cell.length_a   1.000
_cell.length_b   1.000
_cell.length_c   1.000
_cell.angle_alpha   90.00
_cell.angle_beta   90.00
_cell.angle_gamma   90.00
#
_symmetry.space_group_name_H-M   'P 1'
#
loop_
_entity.id
_entity.type
_entity.pdbx_description
1 polymer ?
#
loop_
_entity_poly.entity_id
_entity_poly.type
_entity_poly.pdbx_seq_one_letter_code
_entity_poly.pdbx_strand_id
1 'polypeptide(L)'
;MEPVYINTAKMLKAMSDPKRLRIVDMLSCGELCGCMILEEFHITQPTLSHDMKVLSEAGIVKQRREGKNIYYSLNTDALSAMHRTLGHMFEDKPDCICHRPEQKELEGNGVNHTKLYVLTGFLGSGKTTVLLELCRRLEGHRIGIIQNELGKISIDGTILRNDDIQMVELNRGSIFCSCLKLNFVKALAEMAQQDFEYLFVESSGWGDPSNVHELINAAKELSQKEYDFGGVICFVDAVNFPEQIKELETAQRQLKHCNLAVITKTDLVDESSVEKVRMLVRDMNPVCEILTSCMGDMDYSFMKKDLTVFQWTSDEESTNTAETKPKTLILEYDGEAEEEKLDRFLEIMAPDTYRMKGFCKLKGRGWTQVDVVGSRIDQKPGEEFACSQLVLISRIGSQIIRPIFAEWEKTVGIPMRLKN
;
A
#
# COMPACT_ATOMS: atom_id res chain seq x y z
N MET A 1 28.59 29.41 -1.14
CA MET A 1 27.31 28.74 -0.84
C MET A 1 26.23 29.53 -1.56
N GLU A 2 25.40 28.85 -2.31
CA GLU A 2 24.39 29.51 -3.14
C GLU A 2 23.33 30.22 -2.27
N PRO A 3 22.87 31.41 -2.70
CA PRO A 3 21.91 32.21 -1.91
C PRO A 3 20.60 31.46 -1.60
N VAL A 4 20.19 30.53 -2.45
CA VAL A 4 18.97 29.74 -2.27
C VAL A 4 19.03 28.85 -1.03
N TYR A 5 20.17 28.19 -0.77
CA TYR A 5 20.35 27.35 0.42
C TYR A 5 20.41 28.18 1.71
N ILE A 6 21.05 29.36 1.65
CA ILE A 6 21.11 30.28 2.79
C ILE A 6 19.70 30.73 3.20
N ASN A 7 18.89 31.08 2.18
CA ASN A 7 17.52 31.58 2.40
C ASN A 7 16.60 30.47 2.91
N THR A 8 16.65 29.29 2.30
CA THR A 8 15.90 28.11 2.73
C THR A 8 16.26 27.73 4.17
N ALA A 9 17.54 27.66 4.51
CA ALA A 9 18.00 27.37 5.87
C ALA A 9 17.51 28.40 6.89
N LYS A 10 17.48 29.69 6.53
CA LYS A 10 16.94 30.76 7.38
C LYS A 10 15.44 30.55 7.65
N MET A 11 14.67 30.20 6.62
CA MET A 11 13.24 29.93 6.75
C MET A 11 12.97 28.68 7.62
N LEU A 12 13.69 27.59 7.38
CA LEU A 12 13.59 26.35 8.19
C LEU A 12 13.90 26.62 9.66
N LYS A 13 14.97 27.39 9.93
CA LYS A 13 15.33 27.79 11.31
C LYS A 13 14.25 28.65 11.96
N ALA A 14 13.60 29.53 11.22
CA ALA A 14 12.48 30.32 11.74
C ALA A 14 11.28 29.44 12.09
N MET A 15 11.02 28.38 11.34
CA MET A 15 9.93 27.43 11.55
C MET A 15 10.26 26.29 12.53
N SER A 16 11.47 26.14 13.04
CA SER A 16 11.87 25.05 13.92
C SER A 16 11.21 25.05 15.30
N ASP A 17 10.46 26.09 15.67
CA ASP A 17 9.66 26.17 16.89
C ASP A 17 8.23 25.71 16.62
N PRO A 18 7.66 24.76 17.41
CA PRO A 18 6.30 24.23 17.20
C PRO A 18 5.20 25.31 17.21
N LYS A 19 5.35 26.35 18.00
CA LYS A 19 4.37 27.48 18.04
C LYS A 19 4.39 28.25 16.73
N ARG A 20 5.58 28.55 16.20
CA ARG A 20 5.72 29.26 14.93
C ARG A 20 5.22 28.43 13.76
N LEU A 21 5.44 27.10 13.77
CA LEU A 21 4.83 26.19 12.77
C LEU A 21 3.30 26.28 12.81
N ARG A 22 2.70 26.26 14.01
CA ARG A 22 1.24 26.36 14.15
C ARG A 22 0.71 27.72 13.69
N ILE A 23 1.44 28.81 13.93
CA ILE A 23 1.07 30.14 13.40
C ILE A 23 1.08 30.12 11.85
N VAL A 24 2.09 29.54 11.24
CA VAL A 24 2.17 29.40 9.76
C VAL A 24 0.99 28.60 9.23
N ASP A 25 0.65 27.49 9.88
CA ASP A 25 -0.52 26.67 9.54
C ASP A 25 -1.83 27.45 9.63
N MET A 26 -2.07 28.19 10.69
CA MET A 26 -3.25 29.05 10.84
C MET A 26 -3.37 30.11 9.74
N LEU A 27 -2.25 30.67 9.29
CA LEU A 27 -2.21 31.65 8.20
C LEU A 27 -2.38 31.03 6.81
N SER A 28 -2.42 29.71 6.69
CA SER A 28 -2.63 29.03 5.39
C SER A 28 -4.02 29.28 4.81
N CYS A 29 -5.02 29.51 5.66
CA CYS A 29 -6.39 29.80 5.23
C CYS A 29 -6.65 31.29 4.91
N GLY A 30 -5.67 32.17 5.15
CA GLY A 30 -5.82 33.60 4.85
C GLY A 30 -5.14 34.53 5.83
N GLU A 31 -5.44 35.84 5.68
CA GLU A 31 -4.90 36.89 6.55
C GLU A 31 -5.59 36.89 7.92
N LEU A 32 -4.82 36.93 9.00
CA LEU A 32 -5.33 37.00 10.37
C LEU A 32 -4.78 38.22 11.10
N CYS A 33 -5.66 38.85 11.93
CA CYS A 33 -5.25 39.88 12.89
C CYS A 33 -4.41 39.22 14.04
N GLY A 34 -3.43 39.95 14.57
CA GLY A 34 -2.67 39.50 15.73
C GLY A 34 -3.54 39.22 16.97
N CYS A 35 -4.68 39.84 17.11
CA CYS A 35 -5.66 39.52 18.17
C CYS A 35 -6.29 38.14 17.99
N MET A 36 -6.66 37.75 16.76
CA MET A 36 -7.19 36.41 16.46
C MET A 36 -6.17 35.29 16.74
N ILE A 37 -4.91 35.54 16.40
CA ILE A 37 -3.82 34.58 16.70
C ILE A 37 -3.64 34.44 18.20
N LEU A 38 -3.73 35.51 18.98
CA LEU A 38 -3.61 35.49 20.45
C LEU A 38 -4.75 34.71 21.12
N GLU A 39 -5.97 34.78 20.57
CA GLU A 39 -7.12 34.05 21.11
C GLU A 39 -6.93 32.52 21.03
N GLU A 40 -6.24 32.04 20.01
CA GLU A 40 -5.97 30.61 19.80
C GLU A 40 -4.76 30.11 20.61
N PHE A 41 -3.87 31.01 21.03
CA PHE A 41 -2.68 30.66 21.80
C PHE A 41 -2.74 31.27 23.21
N HIS A 42 -2.54 30.48 24.24
CA HIS A 42 -2.35 30.96 25.61
C HIS A 42 -0.94 31.56 25.81
N ILE A 43 -0.59 32.56 25.00
CA ILE A 43 0.70 33.26 25.05
C ILE A 43 0.50 34.77 25.26
N THR A 44 1.54 35.45 25.71
CA THR A 44 1.49 36.90 25.86
C THR A 44 1.69 37.63 24.53
N GLN A 45 1.16 38.84 24.43
CA GLN A 45 1.35 39.68 23.26
C GLN A 45 2.83 39.94 22.90
N PRO A 46 3.76 40.18 23.88
CA PRO A 46 5.18 40.27 23.55
C PRO A 46 5.75 39.01 22.93
N THR A 47 5.34 37.82 23.38
CA THR A 47 5.75 36.53 22.82
C THR A 47 5.29 36.39 21.35
N LEU A 48 4.02 36.67 21.07
CA LEU A 48 3.51 36.66 19.69
C LEU A 48 4.27 37.66 18.82
N SER A 49 4.49 38.90 19.31
CA SER A 49 5.22 39.93 18.56
C SER A 49 6.64 39.50 18.21
N HIS A 50 7.31 38.79 19.11
CA HIS A 50 8.62 38.21 18.85
C HIS A 50 8.56 37.12 17.79
N ASP A 51 7.65 36.15 17.92
CA ASP A 51 7.49 35.05 16.97
C ASP A 51 7.14 35.57 15.56
N MET A 52 6.23 36.55 15.47
CA MET A 52 5.87 37.18 14.20
C MET A 52 7.04 37.96 13.58
N LYS A 53 7.86 38.60 14.40
CA LYS A 53 9.09 39.26 13.94
C LYS A 53 10.07 38.27 13.33
N VAL A 54 10.31 37.12 13.98
CA VAL A 54 11.19 36.06 13.47
C VAL A 54 10.69 35.51 12.14
N LEU A 55 9.37 35.24 12.03
CA LEU A 55 8.77 34.77 10.77
C LEU A 55 8.84 35.81 9.66
N SER A 56 8.62 37.09 9.99
CA SER A 56 8.69 38.19 9.00
C SER A 56 10.13 38.45 8.52
N GLU A 57 11.12 38.43 9.42
CA GLU A 57 12.54 38.58 9.10
C GLU A 57 13.07 37.41 8.26
N ALA A 58 12.46 36.23 8.42
CA ALA A 58 12.73 35.07 7.58
C ALA A 58 12.03 35.13 6.22
N GLY A 59 11.13 36.09 6.01
CA GLY A 59 10.38 36.23 4.77
C GLY A 59 9.19 35.28 4.60
N ILE A 60 8.80 34.58 5.65
CA ILE A 60 7.68 33.61 5.66
C ILE A 60 6.35 34.32 5.73
N VAL A 61 6.28 35.39 6.52
CA VAL A 61 5.06 36.14 6.78
C VAL A 61 5.22 37.58 6.30
N LYS A 62 4.18 38.11 5.67
CA LYS A 62 3.99 39.53 5.37
C LYS A 62 3.12 40.16 6.44
N GLN A 63 3.35 41.44 6.75
CA GLN A 63 2.54 42.18 7.70
C GLN A 63 1.95 43.44 7.06
N ARG A 64 0.69 43.72 7.35
CA ARG A 64 -0.01 44.89 6.92
C ARG A 64 -0.65 45.58 8.16
N ARG A 65 -0.48 46.89 8.28
CA ARG A 65 -1.07 47.65 9.36
C ARG A 65 -2.35 48.34 8.90
N GLU A 66 -3.40 48.22 9.70
CA GLU A 66 -4.65 48.88 9.46
C GLU A 66 -5.17 49.46 10.80
N GLY A 67 -5.10 50.77 10.93
CA GLY A 67 -5.42 51.46 12.17
C GLY A 67 -4.52 51.05 13.32
N LYS A 68 -5.11 50.47 14.37
CA LYS A 68 -4.37 49.93 15.54
C LYS A 68 -4.01 48.47 15.40
N ASN A 69 -4.54 47.79 14.38
CA ASN A 69 -4.34 46.34 14.18
C ASN A 69 -3.22 46.06 13.20
N ILE A 70 -2.54 44.95 13.42
CA ILE A 70 -1.56 44.36 12.50
C ILE A 70 -2.13 43.04 11.99
N TYR A 71 -2.24 42.93 10.68
CA TYR A 71 -2.65 41.74 9.96
C TYR A 71 -1.44 41.03 9.40
N TYR A 72 -1.48 39.71 9.44
CA TYR A 72 -0.41 38.84 8.99
C TYR A 72 -0.94 37.88 7.92
N SER A 73 -0.16 37.68 6.86
CA SER A 73 -0.45 36.73 5.78
C SER A 73 0.80 35.98 5.37
N LEU A 74 0.65 34.81 4.77
CA LEU A 74 1.79 34.06 4.26
C LEU A 74 2.40 34.73 3.05
N ASN A 75 3.72 34.66 2.94
CA ASN A 75 4.43 34.99 1.72
C ASN A 75 4.50 33.74 0.82
N THR A 76 3.42 33.52 0.06
CA THR A 76 3.24 32.34 -0.78
C THR A 76 4.36 32.15 -1.81
N ASP A 77 4.93 33.24 -2.35
CA ASP A 77 6.02 33.18 -3.31
C ASP A 77 7.29 32.61 -2.67
N ALA A 78 7.63 33.09 -1.46
CA ALA A 78 8.82 32.65 -0.74
C ALA A 78 8.66 31.20 -0.26
N LEU A 79 7.48 30.83 0.22
CA LEU A 79 7.16 29.45 0.64
C LEU A 79 7.20 28.48 -0.56
N SER A 80 6.64 28.86 -1.69
CA SER A 80 6.71 28.08 -2.94
C SER A 80 8.13 27.91 -3.44
N ALA A 81 8.98 28.94 -3.33
CA ALA A 81 10.40 28.84 -3.68
C ALA A 81 11.14 27.89 -2.74
N MET A 82 10.87 27.98 -1.42
CA MET A 82 11.45 27.06 -0.43
C MET A 82 11.02 25.62 -0.70
N HIS A 83 9.74 25.39 -0.95
CA HIS A 83 9.20 24.07 -1.27
C HIS A 83 9.86 23.46 -2.51
N ARG A 84 10.00 24.23 -3.59
CA ARG A 84 10.76 23.78 -4.79
C ARG A 84 12.20 23.45 -4.47
N THR A 85 12.89 24.29 -3.68
CA THR A 85 14.29 24.05 -3.31
C THR A 85 14.44 22.77 -2.50
N LEU A 86 13.54 22.52 -1.53
CA LEU A 86 13.52 21.27 -0.76
C LEU A 86 13.22 20.06 -1.65
N GLY A 87 12.25 20.18 -2.57
CA GLY A 87 11.97 19.13 -3.56
C GLY A 87 13.20 18.77 -4.37
N HIS A 88 13.89 19.77 -4.94
CA HIS A 88 15.14 19.56 -5.70
C HIS A 88 16.30 18.99 -4.87
N MET A 89 16.30 19.14 -3.56
CA MET A 89 17.33 18.52 -2.71
C MET A 89 17.16 17.00 -2.60
N PHE A 90 15.95 16.51 -2.80
CA PHE A 90 15.60 15.09 -2.73
C PHE A 90 15.50 14.42 -4.11
N GLU A 91 15.68 15.16 -5.18
CA GLU A 91 15.73 14.61 -6.54
C GLU A 91 17.13 14.08 -6.87
N ASP A 92 17.16 12.95 -7.60
CA ASP A 92 18.40 12.40 -8.15
C ASP A 92 18.99 13.35 -9.18
N LYS A 93 20.26 13.69 -9.04
CA LYS A 93 20.96 14.66 -9.91
C LYS A 93 21.99 13.93 -10.76
N PRO A 94 21.85 13.97 -12.09
CA PRO A 94 22.78 13.29 -12.99
C PRO A 94 24.21 13.77 -12.87
N ASP A 95 24.45 14.99 -12.35
CA ASP A 95 25.76 15.60 -12.10
C ASP A 95 26.22 15.53 -10.63
N CYS A 96 25.55 14.71 -9.82
CA CYS A 96 25.93 14.47 -8.43
C CYS A 96 27.34 13.86 -8.35
N ILE A 97 28.07 14.20 -7.26
CA ILE A 97 29.40 13.61 -6.99
C ILE A 97 29.36 12.08 -6.86
N CYS A 98 28.21 11.50 -6.49
CA CYS A 98 28.02 10.06 -6.44
C CYS A 98 27.98 9.38 -7.82
N HIS A 99 27.77 10.14 -8.90
CA HIS A 99 27.78 9.66 -10.29
C HIS A 99 29.11 9.86 -11.00
N ARG A 100 30.18 10.35 -10.32
CA ARG A 100 31.50 10.51 -10.94
C ARG A 100 32.17 9.16 -11.17
N PRO A 101 32.71 8.88 -12.38
CA PRO A 101 33.26 7.56 -12.73
C PRO A 101 34.46 7.10 -11.88
N GLU A 102 35.16 8.02 -11.22
CA GLU A 102 36.40 7.72 -10.50
C GLU A 102 36.23 7.06 -9.13
N GLN A 103 35.00 6.90 -8.62
CA GLN A 103 34.73 6.23 -7.32
C GLN A 103 34.14 4.83 -7.43
N LYS A 104 33.98 4.27 -8.65
CA LYS A 104 33.41 2.93 -8.87
C LYS A 104 34.40 1.77 -8.74
N GLU A 105 35.67 2.01 -8.43
CA GLU A 105 36.69 0.93 -8.39
C GLU A 105 37.06 0.40 -7.00
N LEU A 106 36.37 0.77 -5.92
CA LEU A 106 36.73 0.33 -4.56
C LEU A 106 35.58 -0.23 -3.73
N GLU A 107 34.65 -0.98 -4.29
CA GLU A 107 33.82 -1.88 -3.49
C GLU A 107 33.38 -3.10 -4.29
N GLY A 108 34.32 -3.99 -4.52
CA GLY A 108 34.05 -5.37 -4.94
C GLY A 108 33.62 -6.22 -3.77
N ASN A 109 32.42 -6.01 -3.26
CA ASN A 109 31.74 -6.98 -2.41
C ASN A 109 30.26 -7.02 -2.82
N GLY A 110 29.93 -8.10 -3.48
CA GLY A 110 28.66 -8.76 -3.73
C GLY A 110 27.34 -8.06 -3.37
N VAL A 111 27.15 -6.77 -3.77
CA VAL A 111 25.85 -6.12 -3.65
C VAL A 111 24.92 -6.79 -4.67
N ASN A 112 23.88 -7.40 -4.19
CA ASN A 112 22.84 -7.91 -5.06
C ASN A 112 22.08 -6.68 -5.61
N HIS A 113 22.19 -6.42 -6.90
CA HIS A 113 21.48 -5.32 -7.56
C HIS A 113 20.00 -5.63 -7.82
N THR A 114 19.47 -6.68 -7.21
CA THR A 114 18.05 -7.03 -7.33
C THR A 114 17.17 -5.98 -6.68
N LYS A 115 16.34 -5.33 -7.48
CA LYS A 115 15.39 -4.31 -7.01
C LYS A 115 14.16 -4.96 -6.42
N LEU A 116 13.94 -4.74 -5.12
CA LEU A 116 12.87 -5.37 -4.33
C LEU A 116 11.68 -4.43 -4.17
N TYR A 117 10.49 -4.88 -4.60
CA TYR A 117 9.23 -4.19 -4.33
C TYR A 117 8.29 -5.07 -3.51
N VAL A 118 7.61 -4.45 -2.53
CA VAL A 118 6.56 -5.12 -1.74
C VAL A 118 5.20 -4.60 -2.17
N LEU A 119 4.34 -5.52 -2.64
CA LEU A 119 2.98 -5.24 -3.09
C LEU A 119 2.01 -5.59 -1.96
N THR A 120 1.34 -4.58 -1.41
CA THR A 120 0.34 -4.73 -0.34
C THR A 120 -0.99 -4.12 -0.76
N GLY A 121 -1.99 -4.25 0.09
CA GLY A 121 -3.35 -3.78 -0.16
C GLY A 121 -4.38 -4.85 0.19
N PHE A 122 -5.57 -4.41 0.54
CA PHE A 122 -6.60 -5.30 1.05
C PHE A 122 -7.05 -6.37 0.02
N LEU A 123 -7.87 -7.31 0.46
CA LEU A 123 -8.38 -8.40 -0.38
C LEU A 123 -9.13 -7.84 -1.60
N GLY A 124 -8.80 -8.34 -2.79
CA GLY A 124 -9.42 -7.92 -4.05
C GLY A 124 -9.02 -6.54 -4.55
N SER A 125 -7.99 -5.91 -3.99
CA SER A 125 -7.52 -4.58 -4.41
C SER A 125 -6.76 -4.54 -5.75
N GLY A 126 -6.58 -5.68 -6.43
CA GLY A 126 -5.95 -5.73 -7.76
C GLY A 126 -4.43 -5.96 -7.74
N LYS A 127 -3.82 -6.36 -6.61
CA LYS A 127 -2.37 -6.67 -6.51
C LYS A 127 -1.89 -7.60 -7.61
N THR A 128 -2.50 -8.78 -7.72
CA THR A 128 -2.12 -9.81 -8.70
C THR A 128 -2.30 -9.31 -10.13
N THR A 129 -3.35 -8.53 -10.43
CA THR A 129 -3.58 -7.96 -11.77
C THR A 129 -2.43 -7.05 -12.19
N VAL A 130 -1.98 -6.16 -11.29
CA VAL A 130 -0.85 -5.27 -11.58
C VAL A 130 0.47 -6.03 -11.58
N LEU A 131 0.66 -7.04 -10.71
CA LEU A 131 1.86 -7.89 -10.75
C LEU A 131 2.01 -8.60 -12.10
N LEU A 132 0.92 -9.15 -12.63
CA LEU A 132 0.90 -9.77 -13.97
C LEU A 132 1.29 -8.78 -15.08
N GLU A 133 0.77 -7.57 -15.02
CA GLU A 133 1.11 -6.52 -15.98
C GLU A 133 2.58 -6.06 -15.83
N LEU A 134 3.11 -5.99 -14.61
CA LEU A 134 4.53 -5.73 -14.37
C LEU A 134 5.41 -6.82 -15.01
N CYS A 135 5.08 -8.10 -14.78
CA CYS A 135 5.81 -9.21 -15.40
C CYS A 135 5.80 -9.13 -16.93
N ARG A 136 4.64 -8.80 -17.53
CA ARG A 136 4.51 -8.64 -18.97
C ARG A 136 5.36 -7.48 -19.53
N ARG A 137 5.42 -6.35 -18.80
CA ARG A 137 6.21 -5.17 -19.22
C ARG A 137 7.72 -5.36 -19.03
N LEU A 138 8.09 -6.24 -18.14
CA LEU A 138 9.48 -6.62 -17.84
C LEU A 138 9.91 -7.90 -18.56
N GLU A 139 9.22 -8.28 -19.64
CA GLU A 139 9.61 -9.42 -20.47
C GLU A 139 11.07 -9.27 -20.94
N GLY A 140 11.86 -10.33 -20.75
CA GLY A 140 13.29 -10.33 -21.00
C GLY A 140 14.18 -9.92 -19.82
N HIS A 141 13.59 -9.51 -18.68
CA HIS A 141 14.30 -9.33 -17.42
C HIS A 141 14.13 -10.55 -16.52
N ARG A 142 15.13 -10.84 -15.71
CA ARG A 142 15.07 -11.93 -14.72
C ARG A 142 14.29 -11.48 -13.50
N ILE A 143 13.14 -12.10 -13.27
CA ILE A 143 12.17 -11.71 -12.25
C ILE A 143 11.99 -12.81 -11.22
N GLY A 144 12.17 -12.47 -9.95
CA GLY A 144 11.73 -13.27 -8.82
C GLY A 144 10.37 -12.82 -8.30
N ILE A 145 9.53 -13.75 -7.89
CA ILE A 145 8.24 -13.48 -7.26
C ILE A 145 8.14 -14.30 -5.98
N ILE A 146 7.87 -13.64 -4.86
CA ILE A 146 7.44 -14.29 -3.62
C ILE A 146 5.95 -13.97 -3.46
N GLN A 147 5.11 -14.99 -3.58
CA GLN A 147 3.67 -14.84 -3.44
C GLN A 147 3.17 -15.46 -2.13
N ASN A 148 2.38 -14.69 -1.41
CA ASN A 148 1.70 -15.14 -0.20
C ASN A 148 0.19 -15.00 -0.36
N GLU A 149 -0.47 -16.03 -0.84
CA GLU A 149 -1.93 -16.07 -0.93
C GLU A 149 -2.54 -17.23 -0.14
N LEU A 150 -3.69 -16.96 0.48
CA LEU A 150 -4.55 -17.96 1.10
C LEU A 150 -5.34 -18.68 -0.01
N GLY A 151 -4.81 -19.79 -0.50
CA GLY A 151 -5.47 -20.63 -1.51
C GLY A 151 -4.63 -20.82 -2.77
N LYS A 152 -4.56 -22.06 -3.26
CA LYS A 152 -3.86 -22.45 -4.48
C LYS A 152 -4.57 -21.85 -5.71
N ILE A 153 -4.28 -20.59 -6.00
CA ILE A 153 -4.67 -19.98 -7.27
C ILE A 153 -3.40 -19.38 -7.84
N SER A 154 -2.70 -20.18 -8.62
CA SER A 154 -1.54 -19.76 -9.38
C SER A 154 -1.89 -18.55 -10.26
N ILE A 155 -0.98 -17.62 -10.33
CA ILE A 155 -0.82 -16.71 -11.46
C ILE A 155 -0.97 -17.56 -12.72
N ASP A 156 -1.82 -17.16 -13.66
CA ASP A 156 -2.11 -17.91 -14.89
C ASP A 156 -0.84 -18.59 -15.43
N GLY A 157 -0.83 -19.91 -15.47
CA GLY A 157 0.32 -20.73 -15.89
C GLY A 157 0.84 -20.42 -17.31
N THR A 158 0.20 -19.49 -18.01
CA THR A 158 0.60 -18.95 -19.30
C THR A 158 1.76 -17.97 -19.21
N ILE A 159 1.89 -17.22 -18.10
CA ILE A 159 2.96 -16.23 -17.90
C ILE A 159 4.21 -16.90 -17.30
N LEU A 160 4.02 -17.99 -16.54
CA LEU A 160 5.12 -18.74 -15.90
C LEU A 160 5.88 -19.70 -16.85
N ARG A 161 5.54 -19.73 -18.14
CA ARG A 161 6.28 -20.53 -19.14
C ARG A 161 7.55 -19.85 -19.67
N ASN A 162 7.89 -18.68 -19.13
CA ASN A 162 9.15 -18.01 -19.45
C ASN A 162 10.22 -18.44 -18.45
N ASP A 163 11.33 -18.97 -18.93
CA ASP A 163 12.49 -19.42 -18.14
C ASP A 163 13.10 -18.27 -17.31
N ASP A 164 12.72 -17.04 -17.58
CA ASP A 164 13.20 -15.83 -16.91
C ASP A 164 12.43 -15.46 -15.63
N ILE A 165 11.31 -16.15 -15.31
CA ILE A 165 10.50 -15.87 -14.12
C ILE A 165 10.56 -17.05 -13.15
N GLN A 166 11.06 -16.78 -11.94
CA GLN A 166 11.04 -17.77 -10.85
C GLN A 166 10.07 -17.34 -9.75
N MET A 167 9.16 -18.22 -9.37
CA MET A 167 8.18 -17.99 -8.33
C MET A 167 8.37 -18.91 -7.13
N VAL A 168 8.27 -18.33 -5.93
CA VAL A 168 8.21 -19.06 -4.65
C VAL A 168 6.86 -18.75 -3.99
N GLU A 169 6.05 -19.79 -3.77
CA GLU A 169 4.80 -19.69 -3.04
C GLU A 169 5.02 -20.00 -1.56
N LEU A 170 4.63 -19.05 -0.70
CA LEU A 170 4.62 -19.23 0.75
C LEU A 170 3.21 -19.60 1.20
N ASN A 171 2.95 -20.90 1.37
CA ASN A 171 1.64 -21.42 1.77
C ASN A 171 1.40 -21.27 3.28
N ARG A 172 0.20 -20.78 3.66
CA ARG A 172 -0.39 -20.65 5.00
C ARG A 172 -0.02 -19.42 5.81
N GLY A 173 -0.82 -18.38 5.71
CA GLY A 173 -0.83 -17.18 6.56
C GLY A 173 -0.15 -15.96 5.95
N SER A 174 -0.14 -14.81 6.63
CA SER A 174 0.53 -13.59 6.15
C SER A 174 2.03 -13.66 6.39
N ILE A 175 2.84 -13.30 5.40
CA ILE A 175 4.31 -13.23 5.49
C ILE A 175 4.79 -12.28 6.60
N PHE A 176 3.98 -11.30 6.97
CA PHE A 176 4.27 -10.37 8.06
C PHE A 176 3.79 -10.87 9.44
N CYS A 177 3.20 -12.08 9.51
CA CYS A 177 2.80 -12.68 10.77
C CYS A 177 4.02 -13.30 11.49
N SER A 178 4.05 -13.16 12.81
CA SER A 178 5.10 -13.72 13.67
C SER A 178 5.36 -15.22 13.44
N CYS A 179 4.34 -15.99 13.06
CA CYS A 179 4.44 -17.43 12.78
C CYS A 179 5.11 -17.77 11.43
N LEU A 180 5.20 -16.82 10.48
CA LEU A 180 5.77 -17.01 9.15
C LEU A 180 6.97 -16.11 8.84
N LYS A 181 7.34 -15.20 9.74
CA LYS A 181 8.50 -14.31 9.59
C LYS A 181 9.74 -15.09 9.15
N LEU A 182 10.02 -16.21 9.80
CA LEU A 182 11.21 -17.03 9.50
C LEU A 182 11.18 -17.63 8.09
N ASN A 183 10.03 -18.10 7.63
CA ASN A 183 9.91 -18.68 6.28
C ASN A 183 10.04 -17.59 5.21
N PHE A 184 9.50 -16.40 5.47
CA PHE A 184 9.65 -15.27 4.56
C PHE A 184 11.10 -14.78 4.50
N VAL A 185 11.77 -14.63 5.65
CA VAL A 185 13.19 -14.26 5.71
C VAL A 185 14.06 -15.28 4.97
N LYS A 186 13.78 -16.59 5.13
CA LYS A 186 14.47 -17.64 4.38
C LYS A 186 14.23 -17.54 2.87
N ALA A 187 12.98 -17.33 2.45
CA ALA A 187 12.67 -17.16 1.03
C ALA A 187 13.37 -15.94 0.43
N LEU A 188 13.38 -14.80 1.13
CA LEU A 188 14.16 -13.63 0.71
C LEU A 188 15.66 -13.96 0.63
N ALA A 189 16.21 -14.66 1.62
CA ALA A 189 17.64 -15.03 1.62
C ALA A 189 17.99 -16.01 0.47
N GLU A 190 17.11 -16.95 0.15
CA GLU A 190 17.26 -17.87 -0.97
C GLU A 190 17.17 -17.14 -2.33
N MET A 191 16.19 -16.24 -2.48
CA MET A 191 16.04 -15.43 -3.69
C MET A 191 17.22 -14.47 -3.89
N ALA A 192 17.82 -13.97 -2.80
CA ALA A 192 19.02 -13.14 -2.87
C ALA A 192 20.24 -13.87 -3.45
N GLN A 193 20.27 -15.20 -3.41
CA GLN A 193 21.35 -16.01 -4.04
C GLN A 193 21.19 -16.14 -5.55
N GLN A 194 19.99 -15.84 -6.06
CA GLN A 194 19.69 -15.84 -7.49
C GLN A 194 20.09 -14.50 -8.10
N ASP A 195 20.25 -14.50 -9.42
CA ASP A 195 20.68 -13.31 -10.16
C ASP A 195 19.45 -12.63 -10.81
N PHE A 196 18.52 -12.13 -9.98
CA PHE A 196 17.35 -11.40 -10.44
C PHE A 196 17.65 -9.90 -10.59
N GLU A 197 17.02 -9.27 -11.57
CA GLU A 197 16.99 -7.81 -11.72
C GLU A 197 15.88 -7.20 -10.85
N TYR A 198 14.74 -7.91 -10.77
CA TYR A 198 13.58 -7.50 -9.97
C TYR A 198 13.10 -8.64 -9.08
N LEU A 199 12.72 -8.30 -7.86
CA LEU A 199 12.00 -9.20 -6.96
C LEU A 199 10.72 -8.52 -6.48
N PHE A 200 9.58 -9.15 -6.77
CA PHE A 200 8.28 -8.70 -6.30
C PHE A 200 7.80 -9.61 -5.17
N VAL A 201 7.39 -9.00 -4.07
CA VAL A 201 6.79 -9.68 -2.93
C VAL A 201 5.31 -9.32 -2.88
N GLU A 202 4.42 -10.23 -3.29
CA GLU A 202 2.99 -10.03 -3.13
C GLU A 202 2.53 -10.51 -1.76
N SER A 203 2.13 -9.56 -0.89
CA SER A 203 1.57 -9.89 0.41
C SER A 203 0.13 -10.38 0.30
N SER A 204 -0.31 -11.19 1.27
CA SER A 204 -1.73 -11.49 1.41
C SER A 204 -2.53 -10.20 1.62
N GLY A 205 -3.82 -10.21 1.28
CA GLY A 205 -4.68 -9.04 1.50
C GLY A 205 -4.81 -8.60 2.96
N TRP A 206 -4.32 -9.41 3.90
CA TRP A 206 -4.23 -9.12 5.33
C TRP A 206 -2.80 -8.81 5.79
N GLY A 207 -1.86 -8.67 4.86
CA GLY A 207 -0.45 -8.39 5.15
C GLY A 207 -0.25 -6.97 5.64
N ASP A 208 0.39 -6.80 6.80
CA ASP A 208 0.79 -5.52 7.38
C ASP A 208 2.29 -5.30 7.13
N PRO A 209 2.68 -4.36 6.25
CA PRO A 209 4.08 -4.17 5.85
C PRO A 209 4.90 -3.36 6.85
N SER A 210 4.37 -3.01 8.02
CA SER A 210 4.96 -2.07 8.98
C SER A 210 6.36 -2.45 9.49
N ASN A 211 6.77 -3.71 9.35
CA ASN A 211 8.09 -4.20 9.75
C ASN A 211 8.93 -4.74 8.57
N VAL A 212 8.67 -4.28 7.36
CA VAL A 212 9.32 -4.79 6.15
C VAL A 212 10.84 -4.64 6.18
N HIS A 213 11.35 -3.52 6.67
CA HIS A 213 12.80 -3.28 6.76
C HIS A 213 13.49 -4.22 7.75
N GLU A 214 12.85 -4.55 8.89
CA GLU A 214 13.32 -5.57 9.82
C GLU A 214 13.53 -6.92 9.12
N LEU A 215 12.57 -7.33 8.28
CA LEU A 215 12.59 -8.60 7.58
C LEU A 215 13.64 -8.63 6.46
N ILE A 216 13.81 -7.53 5.72
CA ILE A 216 14.85 -7.38 4.71
C ILE A 216 16.24 -7.41 5.36
N ASN A 217 16.43 -6.73 6.49
CA ASN A 217 17.70 -6.74 7.23
C ASN A 217 18.03 -8.15 7.75
N ALA A 218 17.06 -8.88 8.28
CA ALA A 218 17.24 -10.26 8.71
C ALA A 218 17.61 -11.19 7.52
N ALA A 219 17.03 -10.96 6.34
CA ALA A 219 17.40 -11.70 5.14
C ALA A 219 18.82 -11.36 4.65
N LYS A 220 19.23 -10.09 4.76
CA LYS A 220 20.61 -9.64 4.49
C LYS A 220 21.62 -10.34 5.41
N GLU A 221 21.33 -10.41 6.71
CA GLU A 221 22.18 -11.12 7.67
C GLU A 221 22.32 -12.62 7.35
N LEU A 222 21.24 -13.25 6.90
CA LEU A 222 21.21 -14.67 6.57
C LEU A 222 21.90 -14.97 5.23
N SER A 223 21.69 -14.15 4.21
CA SER A 223 22.20 -14.36 2.84
C SER A 223 23.57 -13.75 2.58
N GLN A 224 24.00 -12.79 3.41
CA GLN A 224 25.16 -11.94 3.20
C GLN A 224 25.07 -11.12 1.89
N LYS A 225 23.84 -10.91 1.39
CA LYS A 225 23.55 -10.10 0.21
C LYS A 225 22.48 -9.04 0.51
N GLU A 226 22.52 -7.96 -0.20
CA GLU A 226 21.65 -6.81 0.01
C GLU A 226 20.73 -6.59 -1.20
N TYR A 227 19.49 -6.19 -0.94
CA TYR A 227 18.55 -5.78 -1.95
C TYR A 227 18.60 -4.26 -2.14
N ASP A 228 18.40 -3.79 -3.37
CA ASP A 228 18.00 -2.42 -3.65
C ASP A 228 16.49 -2.31 -3.36
N PHE A 229 16.13 -1.78 -2.19
CA PHE A 229 14.73 -1.70 -1.77
C PHE A 229 14.02 -0.59 -2.52
N GLY A 230 13.15 -0.96 -3.47
CA GLY A 230 12.37 -0.06 -4.31
C GLY A 230 11.12 0.51 -3.64
N GLY A 231 10.71 -0.01 -2.46
CA GLY A 231 9.57 0.51 -1.68
C GLY A 231 8.36 -0.41 -1.58
N VAL A 232 7.38 0.04 -0.79
CA VAL A 232 6.09 -0.60 -0.57
C VAL A 232 5.02 0.07 -1.43
N ILE A 233 4.31 -0.71 -2.25
CA ILE A 233 3.22 -0.27 -3.11
C ILE A 233 1.90 -0.78 -2.53
N CYS A 234 1.00 0.12 -2.14
CA CYS A 234 -0.31 -0.20 -1.59
C CYS A 234 -1.41 -0.04 -2.64
N PHE A 235 -2.13 -1.11 -2.92
CA PHE A 235 -3.26 -1.08 -3.85
C PHE A 235 -4.56 -0.78 -3.11
N VAL A 236 -5.27 0.24 -3.56
CA VAL A 236 -6.47 0.81 -2.96
C VAL A 236 -7.64 0.65 -3.93
N ASP A 237 -8.61 -0.19 -3.57
CA ASP A 237 -9.82 -0.44 -4.38
C ASP A 237 -10.76 0.76 -4.31
N ALA A 238 -10.95 1.49 -5.41
CA ALA A 238 -11.78 2.70 -5.45
C ALA A 238 -13.24 2.46 -5.02
N VAL A 239 -13.75 1.24 -5.20
CA VAL A 239 -15.14 0.89 -4.84
C VAL A 239 -15.29 0.64 -3.33
N ASN A 240 -14.40 -0.18 -2.75
CA ASN A 240 -14.60 -0.73 -1.41
C ASN A 240 -13.76 -0.01 -0.32
N PHE A 241 -12.72 0.70 -0.70
CA PHE A 241 -11.79 1.34 0.24
C PHE A 241 -12.44 2.34 1.20
N PRO A 242 -13.41 3.19 0.82
CA PRO A 242 -14.03 4.14 1.74
C PRO A 242 -14.68 3.50 2.98
N GLU A 243 -15.15 2.26 2.85
CA GLU A 243 -15.67 1.49 3.99
C GLU A 243 -14.56 0.73 4.71
N GLN A 244 -13.64 0.12 3.96
CA GLN A 244 -12.52 -0.64 4.50
C GLN A 244 -11.63 0.19 5.43
N ILE A 245 -11.31 1.42 5.06
CA ILE A 245 -10.42 2.29 5.83
C ILE A 245 -11.00 2.68 7.20
N LYS A 246 -12.34 2.70 7.33
CA LYS A 246 -13.01 3.02 8.60
C LYS A 246 -13.01 1.85 9.56
N GLU A 247 -13.11 0.63 9.05
CA GLU A 247 -13.34 -0.56 9.85
C GLU A 247 -12.07 -1.40 10.08
N LEU A 248 -11.06 -1.27 9.20
CA LEU A 248 -9.95 -2.21 9.15
C LEU A 248 -8.62 -1.53 9.47
N GLU A 249 -8.10 -1.81 10.65
CA GLU A 249 -6.76 -1.37 11.07
C GLU A 249 -5.69 -1.80 10.06
N THR A 250 -5.81 -3.02 9.50
CA THR A 250 -4.88 -3.52 8.49
C THR A 250 -4.83 -2.62 7.25
N ALA A 251 -5.98 -2.16 6.75
CA ALA A 251 -6.03 -1.26 5.59
C ALA A 251 -5.37 0.09 5.91
N GLN A 252 -5.59 0.61 7.13
CA GLN A 252 -4.94 1.83 7.61
C GLN A 252 -3.42 1.67 7.67
N ARG A 253 -2.93 0.56 8.23
CA ARG A 253 -1.50 0.27 8.36
C ARG A 253 -0.84 0.03 7.00
N GLN A 254 -1.48 -0.70 6.10
CA GLN A 254 -1.00 -0.89 4.73
C GLN A 254 -0.74 0.44 4.03
N LEU A 255 -1.67 1.39 4.18
CA LEU A 255 -1.54 2.71 3.58
C LEU A 255 -0.54 3.60 4.32
N LYS A 256 -0.52 3.56 5.67
CA LYS A 256 0.42 4.32 6.50
C LYS A 256 1.87 4.02 6.17
N HIS A 257 2.18 2.75 5.88
CA HIS A 257 3.55 2.27 5.65
C HIS A 257 3.90 2.07 4.16
N CYS A 258 3.09 2.59 3.23
CA CYS A 258 3.43 2.56 1.81
C CYS A 258 4.19 3.79 1.34
N ASN A 259 4.96 3.61 0.28
CA ASN A 259 5.67 4.68 -0.44
C ASN A 259 4.87 5.16 -1.66
N LEU A 260 4.09 4.24 -2.25
CA LEU A 260 3.22 4.50 -3.40
C LEU A 260 1.84 3.89 -3.14
N ALA A 261 0.79 4.68 -3.27
CA ALA A 261 -0.59 4.23 -3.29
C ALA A 261 -1.11 4.18 -4.73
N VAL A 262 -1.66 3.04 -5.15
CA VAL A 262 -2.25 2.86 -6.47
C VAL A 262 -3.76 2.67 -6.30
N ILE A 263 -4.54 3.67 -6.70
CA ILE A 263 -6.00 3.61 -6.70
C ILE A 263 -6.44 2.79 -7.92
N THR A 264 -6.98 1.61 -7.67
CA THR A 264 -7.40 0.64 -8.70
C THR A 264 -8.90 0.67 -8.94
N LYS A 265 -9.36 0.00 -10.00
CA LYS A 265 -10.78 -0.12 -10.37
C LYS A 265 -11.45 1.23 -10.60
N THR A 266 -10.71 2.17 -11.12
CA THR A 266 -11.22 3.52 -11.43
C THR A 266 -12.29 3.53 -12.52
N ASP A 267 -12.35 2.46 -13.31
CA ASP A 267 -13.38 2.18 -14.31
C ASP A 267 -14.75 1.83 -13.72
N LEU A 268 -14.82 1.48 -12.44
CA LEU A 268 -16.06 1.06 -11.76
C LEU A 268 -16.72 2.18 -10.96
N VAL A 269 -16.10 3.37 -10.91
CA VAL A 269 -16.58 4.52 -10.13
C VAL A 269 -16.47 5.80 -10.94
N ASP A 270 -17.18 6.85 -10.54
CA ASP A 270 -17.03 8.17 -11.14
C ASP A 270 -15.77 8.91 -10.62
N GLU A 271 -15.37 9.95 -11.33
CA GLU A 271 -14.18 10.75 -11.01
C GLU A 271 -14.27 11.39 -9.60
N SER A 272 -15.48 11.79 -9.17
CA SER A 272 -15.70 12.34 -7.84
C SER A 272 -15.43 11.34 -6.72
N SER A 273 -15.70 10.06 -6.97
CA SER A 273 -15.40 8.95 -6.06
C SER A 273 -13.90 8.65 -6.01
N VAL A 274 -13.21 8.70 -7.15
CA VAL A 274 -11.75 8.58 -7.21
C VAL A 274 -11.10 9.69 -6.37
N GLU A 275 -11.59 10.94 -6.50
CA GLU A 275 -11.04 12.07 -5.76
C GLU A 275 -11.29 11.96 -4.24
N LYS A 276 -12.46 11.45 -3.83
CA LYS A 276 -12.72 11.14 -2.40
C LYS A 276 -11.74 10.11 -1.87
N VAL A 277 -11.45 9.05 -2.64
CA VAL A 277 -10.45 8.04 -2.25
C VAL A 277 -9.07 8.67 -2.16
N ARG A 278 -8.70 9.55 -3.10
CA ARG A 278 -7.44 10.29 -3.07
C ARG A 278 -7.29 11.13 -1.80
N MET A 279 -8.36 11.81 -1.37
CA MET A 279 -8.37 12.57 -0.11
C MET A 279 -8.18 11.65 1.10
N LEU A 280 -8.89 10.53 1.17
CA LEU A 280 -8.72 9.54 2.25
C LEU A 280 -7.28 8.98 2.31
N VAL A 281 -6.66 8.75 1.15
CA VAL A 281 -5.25 8.35 1.08
C VAL A 281 -4.36 9.45 1.66
N ARG A 282 -4.57 10.70 1.30
CA ARG A 282 -3.78 11.85 1.79
C ARG A 282 -3.94 12.10 3.28
N ASP A 283 -5.15 11.91 3.82
CA ASP A 283 -5.43 12.05 5.26
C ASP A 283 -4.63 11.00 6.07
N MET A 284 -4.46 9.79 5.52
CA MET A 284 -3.77 8.70 6.20
C MET A 284 -2.26 8.72 5.96
N ASN A 285 -1.83 9.04 4.74
CA ASN A 285 -0.42 9.12 4.34
C ASN A 285 -0.20 10.36 3.47
N PRO A 286 0.24 11.48 4.08
CA PRO A 286 0.37 12.77 3.39
C PRO A 286 1.52 12.82 2.39
N VAL A 287 2.48 11.86 2.43
CA VAL A 287 3.71 11.92 1.62
C VAL A 287 3.79 10.89 0.50
N CYS A 288 3.06 9.76 0.56
CA CYS A 288 3.16 8.72 -0.47
C CYS A 288 2.83 9.27 -1.87
N GLU A 289 3.48 8.76 -2.90
CA GLU A 289 3.04 9.03 -4.28
C GLU A 289 1.66 8.39 -4.53
N ILE A 290 0.81 9.01 -5.35
CA ILE A 290 -0.52 8.46 -5.67
C ILE A 290 -0.67 8.34 -7.18
N LEU A 291 -0.91 7.11 -7.64
CA LEU A 291 -1.27 6.81 -9.02
C LEU A 291 -2.67 6.21 -9.09
N THR A 292 -3.24 6.21 -10.30
CA THR A 292 -4.50 5.53 -10.60
C THR A 292 -4.26 4.41 -11.60
N SER A 293 -5.04 3.33 -11.51
CA SER A 293 -4.96 2.18 -12.41
C SER A 293 -6.34 1.70 -12.83
N CYS A 294 -6.47 1.42 -14.12
CA CYS A 294 -7.62 0.77 -14.72
C CYS A 294 -7.17 -0.58 -15.29
N MET A 295 -7.68 -1.70 -14.77
CA MET A 295 -7.36 -3.06 -15.21
C MET A 295 -5.85 -3.37 -15.30
N GLY A 296 -5.03 -2.75 -14.45
CA GLY A 296 -3.58 -2.87 -14.46
C GLY A 296 -2.86 -1.83 -15.34
N ASP A 297 -3.57 -1.08 -16.17
CA ASP A 297 -2.96 0.03 -16.92
C ASP A 297 -2.77 1.24 -16.03
N MET A 298 -1.52 1.69 -15.91
CA MET A 298 -1.08 2.83 -15.08
C MET A 298 0.29 3.34 -15.54
N ASP A 299 0.74 4.44 -14.98
CA ASP A 299 2.11 4.92 -15.18
C ASP A 299 3.11 4.06 -14.38
N TYR A 300 3.97 3.33 -15.08
CA TYR A 300 5.03 2.50 -14.52
C TYR A 300 6.37 3.23 -14.37
N SER A 301 6.44 4.53 -14.62
CA SER A 301 7.66 5.33 -14.47
C SER A 301 8.18 5.35 -13.03
N PHE A 302 7.35 5.00 -12.03
CA PHE A 302 7.76 4.86 -10.64
C PHE A 302 8.92 3.88 -10.44
N MET A 303 9.07 2.88 -11.30
CA MET A 303 10.17 1.91 -11.22
C MET A 303 11.55 2.54 -11.46
N LYS A 304 11.58 3.73 -12.06
CA LYS A 304 12.81 4.53 -12.29
C LYS A 304 13.09 5.54 -11.18
N LYS A 305 12.17 5.66 -10.20
CA LYS A 305 12.26 6.57 -9.07
C LYS A 305 12.68 5.83 -7.81
N ASP A 306 13.29 6.55 -6.89
CA ASP A 306 13.45 6.09 -5.52
C ASP A 306 12.16 6.39 -4.74
N LEU A 307 11.32 5.36 -4.54
CA LEU A 307 10.08 5.53 -3.78
C LEU A 307 10.33 5.65 -2.27
N THR A 308 11.50 5.27 -1.76
CA THR A 308 11.78 5.30 -0.32
C THR A 308 11.79 6.72 0.24
N VAL A 309 12.00 7.73 -0.61
CA VAL A 309 11.88 9.16 -0.24
C VAL A 309 10.46 9.54 0.21
N PHE A 310 9.45 8.76 -0.14
CA PHE A 310 8.06 8.96 0.25
C PHE A 310 7.65 8.16 1.51
N GLN A 311 8.59 7.83 2.37
CA GLN A 311 8.31 7.13 3.62
C GLN A 311 7.71 8.08 4.66
N TRP A 312 6.49 7.75 5.15
CA TRP A 312 5.77 8.57 6.14
C TRP A 312 6.15 8.21 7.57
N THR A 313 6.28 6.91 7.88
CA THR A 313 6.52 6.43 9.24
C THR A 313 7.69 5.47 9.28
N SER A 314 8.37 5.39 10.44
CA SER A 314 9.35 4.34 10.73
C SER A 314 8.66 2.97 10.88
N ASP A 315 9.46 1.91 10.91
CA ASP A 315 8.98 0.56 11.19
C ASP A 315 8.28 0.49 12.55
N GLU A 316 7.18 -0.25 12.59
CA GLU A 316 6.40 -0.55 13.79
C GLU A 316 6.23 -2.07 13.91
N GLU A 317 5.92 -2.57 15.11
CA GLU A 317 5.55 -3.97 15.25
C GLU A 317 4.28 -4.28 14.46
N SER A 318 4.32 -5.38 13.69
CA SER A 318 3.16 -5.81 12.92
C SER A 318 2.02 -6.27 13.83
N THR A 319 0.81 -5.78 13.56
CA THR A 319 -0.42 -6.22 14.26
C THR A 319 -0.92 -7.57 13.78
N ASN A 320 -0.28 -8.19 12.78
CA ASN A 320 -0.64 -9.51 12.25
C ASN A 320 -0.27 -10.63 13.23
N THR A 321 -1.17 -10.93 14.15
CA THR A 321 -1.09 -12.08 15.05
C THR A 321 -2.08 -13.17 14.64
N ALA A 322 -1.96 -14.34 15.25
CA ALA A 322 -2.96 -15.41 15.02
C ALA A 322 -4.38 -15.00 15.49
N GLU A 323 -4.47 -14.07 16.44
CA GLU A 323 -5.73 -13.61 17.04
C GLU A 323 -6.41 -12.52 16.21
N THR A 324 -5.62 -11.67 15.51
CA THR A 324 -6.15 -10.55 14.70
C THR A 324 -6.53 -10.98 13.28
N LYS A 325 -6.19 -12.22 12.88
CA LYS A 325 -6.57 -12.74 11.55
C LYS A 325 -8.06 -13.06 11.49
N PRO A 326 -8.72 -12.74 10.37
CA PRO A 326 -10.10 -13.16 10.16
C PRO A 326 -10.18 -14.68 10.08
N LYS A 327 -11.29 -15.23 10.59
CA LYS A 327 -11.58 -16.66 10.49
C LYS A 327 -11.68 -17.04 9.03
N THR A 328 -10.84 -17.97 8.59
CA THR A 328 -10.87 -18.52 7.24
C THR A 328 -11.40 -19.93 7.27
N LEU A 329 -12.36 -20.23 6.41
CA LEU A 329 -13.01 -21.52 6.31
C LEU A 329 -12.95 -22.02 4.86
N ILE A 330 -12.83 -23.33 4.69
CA ILE A 330 -12.85 -23.98 3.36
C ILE A 330 -14.11 -24.86 3.31
N LEU A 331 -15.03 -24.49 2.43
CA LEU A 331 -16.19 -25.29 2.09
C LEU A 331 -15.84 -26.21 0.90
N GLU A 332 -15.97 -27.50 1.10
CA GLU A 332 -15.74 -28.51 0.06
C GLU A 332 -17.02 -29.27 -0.23
N TYR A 333 -17.27 -29.56 -1.49
CA TYR A 333 -18.38 -30.43 -1.90
C TYR A 333 -18.00 -31.24 -3.14
N ASP A 334 -18.65 -32.39 -3.26
CA ASP A 334 -18.52 -33.30 -4.40
C ASP A 334 -19.73 -33.17 -5.32
N GLY A 335 -19.55 -33.33 -6.64
CA GLY A 335 -20.60 -33.20 -7.64
C GLY A 335 -20.69 -31.81 -8.27
N GLU A 336 -21.83 -31.54 -8.89
CA GLU A 336 -22.07 -30.30 -9.67
C GLU A 336 -23.19 -29.49 -9.02
N ALA A 337 -22.93 -28.21 -8.74
CA ALA A 337 -23.94 -27.29 -8.25
C ALA A 337 -24.69 -26.60 -9.42
N GLU A 338 -25.95 -26.27 -9.20
CA GLU A 338 -26.69 -25.40 -10.13
C GLU A 338 -26.20 -23.95 -9.95
N GLU A 339 -25.88 -23.26 -11.05
CA GLU A 339 -25.31 -21.92 -11.04
C GLU A 339 -26.17 -20.93 -10.22
N GLU A 340 -27.48 -20.86 -10.50
CA GLU A 340 -28.41 -19.97 -9.81
C GLU A 340 -28.46 -20.22 -8.29
N LYS A 341 -28.32 -21.48 -7.87
CA LYS A 341 -28.34 -21.85 -6.45
C LYS A 341 -27.04 -21.47 -5.73
N LEU A 342 -25.90 -21.65 -6.43
CA LEU A 342 -24.61 -21.22 -5.88
C LEU A 342 -24.57 -19.70 -5.78
N ASP A 343 -25.00 -18.99 -6.82
CA ASP A 343 -25.02 -17.52 -6.83
C ASP A 343 -25.86 -16.97 -5.68
N ARG A 344 -27.03 -17.55 -5.45
CA ARG A 344 -27.87 -17.16 -4.30
C ARG A 344 -27.19 -17.38 -2.95
N PHE A 345 -26.46 -18.49 -2.81
CA PHE A 345 -25.65 -18.73 -1.60
C PHE A 345 -24.57 -17.66 -1.44
N LEU A 346 -23.84 -17.35 -2.53
CA LEU A 346 -22.79 -16.34 -2.53
C LEU A 346 -23.33 -14.96 -2.16
N GLU A 347 -24.47 -14.56 -2.74
CA GLU A 347 -25.13 -13.27 -2.44
C GLU A 347 -25.53 -13.17 -0.95
N ILE A 348 -26.10 -14.25 -0.37
CA ILE A 348 -26.52 -14.27 1.03
C ILE A 348 -25.30 -14.18 1.97
N MET A 349 -24.19 -14.85 1.61
CA MET A 349 -23.00 -14.89 2.45
C MET A 349 -22.05 -13.70 2.27
N ALA A 350 -22.19 -12.94 1.18
CA ALA A 350 -21.32 -11.81 0.84
C ALA A 350 -21.22 -10.75 1.95
N PRO A 351 -22.32 -10.30 2.62
CA PRO A 351 -22.24 -9.32 3.70
C PRO A 351 -21.40 -9.77 4.90
N ASP A 352 -21.39 -11.06 5.19
CA ASP A 352 -20.70 -11.67 6.34
C ASP A 352 -19.27 -12.10 6.05
N THR A 353 -18.80 -11.84 4.81
CA THR A 353 -17.46 -12.23 4.36
C THR A 353 -16.69 -11.02 3.79
N TYR A 354 -15.36 -11.01 4.00
CA TYR A 354 -14.47 -10.10 3.30
C TYR A 354 -14.21 -10.57 1.86
N ARG A 355 -14.13 -11.88 1.66
CA ARG A 355 -13.94 -12.49 0.34
C ARG A 355 -14.40 -13.94 0.36
N MET A 356 -14.95 -14.41 -0.75
CA MET A 356 -15.11 -15.82 -1.05
C MET A 356 -14.42 -16.11 -2.38
N LYS A 357 -13.54 -17.11 -2.42
CA LYS A 357 -12.79 -17.46 -3.63
C LYS A 357 -12.61 -18.96 -3.75
N GLY A 358 -12.77 -19.50 -4.93
CA GLY A 358 -12.57 -20.93 -5.12
C GLY A 358 -12.87 -21.43 -6.52
N PHE A 359 -12.88 -22.77 -6.64
CA PHE A 359 -13.22 -23.46 -7.86
C PHE A 359 -14.43 -24.35 -7.59
N CYS A 360 -15.48 -24.11 -8.31
CA CYS A 360 -16.76 -24.80 -8.18
C CYS A 360 -17.13 -25.50 -9.50
N LYS A 361 -17.53 -26.77 -9.43
CA LYS A 361 -18.04 -27.46 -10.60
C LYS A 361 -19.53 -27.16 -10.76
N LEU A 362 -19.87 -26.47 -11.87
CA LEU A 362 -21.24 -26.06 -12.17
C LEU A 362 -21.87 -26.95 -13.20
N LYS A 363 -23.16 -27.24 -13.03
CA LYS A 363 -23.94 -28.06 -13.96
C LYS A 363 -24.06 -27.38 -15.31
N GLY A 364 -23.60 -28.07 -16.36
CA GLY A 364 -23.65 -27.57 -17.73
C GLY A 364 -22.59 -26.52 -18.12
N ARG A 365 -21.81 -26.03 -17.16
CA ARG A 365 -20.75 -25.03 -17.39
C ARG A 365 -19.34 -25.58 -17.09
N GLY A 366 -19.27 -26.62 -16.26
CA GLY A 366 -18.01 -27.24 -15.86
C GLY A 366 -17.32 -26.48 -14.72
N TRP A 367 -15.99 -26.61 -14.65
CA TRP A 367 -15.19 -25.96 -13.61
C TRP A 367 -15.16 -24.45 -13.78
N THR A 368 -15.54 -23.76 -12.76
CA THR A 368 -15.68 -22.30 -12.71
C THR A 368 -14.93 -21.74 -11.51
N GLN A 369 -14.03 -20.81 -11.76
CA GLN A 369 -13.42 -20.00 -10.73
C GLN A 369 -14.42 -18.95 -10.27
N VAL A 370 -14.65 -18.88 -8.96
CA VAL A 370 -15.54 -17.91 -8.30
C VAL A 370 -14.70 -16.98 -7.43
N ASP A 371 -14.95 -15.68 -7.52
CA ASP A 371 -14.32 -14.65 -6.68
C ASP A 371 -15.37 -13.61 -6.27
N VAL A 372 -15.63 -13.47 -4.98
CA VAL A 372 -16.63 -12.56 -4.42
C VAL A 372 -15.95 -11.58 -3.49
N VAL A 373 -16.11 -10.28 -3.76
CA VAL A 373 -15.61 -9.19 -2.92
C VAL A 373 -16.72 -8.14 -2.78
N GLY A 374 -17.17 -7.89 -1.56
CA GLY A 374 -18.36 -7.07 -1.32
C GLY A 374 -19.59 -7.66 -2.03
N SER A 375 -20.31 -6.86 -2.79
CA SER A 375 -21.48 -7.32 -3.57
C SER A 375 -21.13 -7.86 -4.97
N ARG A 376 -19.86 -7.82 -5.37
CA ARG A 376 -19.42 -8.23 -6.70
C ARG A 376 -19.09 -9.72 -6.71
N ILE A 377 -19.70 -10.45 -7.66
CA ILE A 377 -19.45 -11.86 -7.93
C ILE A 377 -18.83 -11.96 -9.32
N ASP A 378 -17.58 -12.38 -9.40
CA ASP A 378 -16.85 -12.65 -10.64
C ASP A 378 -16.75 -14.16 -10.85
N GLN A 379 -17.08 -14.61 -12.07
CA GLN A 379 -16.99 -16.01 -12.46
C GLN A 379 -16.26 -16.15 -13.79
N LYS A 380 -15.28 -17.07 -13.83
CA LYS A 380 -14.46 -17.36 -15.01
C LYS A 380 -14.37 -18.88 -15.22
N PRO A 381 -14.15 -19.37 -16.45
CA PRO A 381 -13.74 -20.75 -16.65
C PRO A 381 -12.52 -21.07 -15.76
N GLY A 382 -12.56 -22.17 -15.05
CA GLY A 382 -11.51 -22.60 -14.10
C GLY A 382 -10.89 -23.93 -14.50
N GLU A 383 -9.78 -24.26 -13.84
CA GLU A 383 -9.11 -25.56 -13.98
C GLU A 383 -9.86 -26.66 -13.22
N GLU A 384 -9.64 -27.91 -13.60
CA GLU A 384 -10.22 -29.07 -12.96
C GLU A 384 -9.52 -29.41 -11.65
N PHE A 385 -10.30 -29.63 -10.59
CA PHE A 385 -9.84 -30.02 -9.26
C PHE A 385 -10.49 -31.35 -8.82
N ALA A 386 -9.89 -31.96 -7.79
CA ALA A 386 -10.39 -33.23 -7.24
C ALA A 386 -11.81 -33.08 -6.61
N CYS A 387 -12.11 -31.92 -6.04
CA CYS A 387 -13.44 -31.56 -5.52
C CYS A 387 -13.61 -30.03 -5.60
N SER A 388 -14.86 -29.58 -5.57
CA SER A 388 -15.16 -28.16 -5.47
C SER A 388 -14.72 -27.61 -4.12
N GLN A 389 -14.05 -26.45 -4.12
CA GLN A 389 -13.57 -25.78 -2.93
C GLN A 389 -13.90 -24.29 -2.99
N LEU A 390 -14.46 -23.76 -1.92
CA LEU A 390 -14.72 -22.33 -1.73
C LEU A 390 -14.12 -21.89 -0.40
N VAL A 391 -13.14 -21.00 -0.46
CA VAL A 391 -12.51 -20.38 0.71
C VAL A 391 -13.33 -19.17 1.10
N LEU A 392 -13.80 -19.11 2.35
CA LEU A 392 -14.54 -17.99 2.92
C LEU A 392 -13.69 -17.30 3.99
N ILE A 393 -13.48 -16.00 3.86
CA ILE A 393 -12.80 -15.18 4.86
C ILE A 393 -13.86 -14.39 5.60
N SER A 394 -14.15 -14.80 6.83
CA SER A 394 -15.27 -14.28 7.61
C SER A 394 -15.04 -12.86 8.13
N ARG A 395 -16.07 -12.03 8.05
CA ARG A 395 -16.15 -10.70 8.68
C ARG A 395 -16.66 -10.79 10.13
N ILE A 396 -17.45 -11.82 10.44
CA ILE A 396 -18.09 -12.03 11.74
C ILE A 396 -17.45 -13.17 12.56
N GLY A 397 -16.21 -13.56 12.20
CA GLY A 397 -15.46 -14.60 12.91
C GLY A 397 -16.12 -15.99 12.83
N SER A 398 -16.09 -16.74 13.94
CA SER A 398 -16.66 -18.10 13.99
C SER A 398 -18.19 -18.13 13.92
N GLN A 399 -18.86 -17.00 14.10
CA GLN A 399 -20.33 -16.93 14.03
C GLN A 399 -20.86 -17.29 12.64
N ILE A 400 -20.04 -17.14 11.59
CA ILE A 400 -20.39 -17.48 10.21
C ILE A 400 -20.65 -18.98 9.99
N ILE A 401 -20.14 -19.86 10.85
CA ILE A 401 -20.23 -21.32 10.67
C ILE A 401 -21.69 -21.79 10.54
N ARG A 402 -22.56 -21.35 11.46
CA ARG A 402 -23.97 -21.73 11.44
C ARG A 402 -24.71 -21.22 10.19
N PRO A 403 -24.62 -19.95 9.82
CA PRO A 403 -25.14 -19.43 8.55
C PRO A 403 -24.67 -20.22 7.32
N ILE A 404 -23.39 -20.58 7.22
CA ILE A 404 -22.88 -21.38 6.09
C ILE A 404 -23.66 -22.70 5.95
N PHE A 405 -23.80 -23.47 7.03
CA PHE A 405 -24.54 -24.74 6.97
C PHE A 405 -26.02 -24.55 6.62
N ALA A 406 -26.68 -23.60 7.28
CA ALA A 406 -28.11 -23.37 7.09
C ALA A 406 -28.46 -22.88 5.69
N GLU A 407 -27.73 -21.90 5.19
CA GLU A 407 -27.99 -21.33 3.86
C GLU A 407 -27.52 -22.24 2.74
N TRP A 408 -26.43 -23.01 2.94
CA TRP A 408 -25.98 -23.99 1.96
C TRP A 408 -27.03 -25.11 1.78
N GLU A 409 -27.54 -25.67 2.87
CA GLU A 409 -28.59 -26.71 2.82
C GLU A 409 -29.87 -26.21 2.13
N LYS A 410 -30.24 -24.96 2.41
CA LYS A 410 -31.48 -24.35 1.87
C LYS A 410 -31.35 -23.96 0.40
N THR A 411 -30.18 -23.52 -0.07
CA THR A 411 -29.97 -23.03 -1.42
C THR A 411 -29.41 -24.10 -2.36
N VAL A 412 -28.23 -24.62 -2.04
CA VAL A 412 -27.49 -25.57 -2.88
C VAL A 412 -27.91 -27.01 -2.64
N GLY A 413 -28.04 -27.41 -1.37
CA GLY A 413 -28.57 -28.71 -0.98
C GLY A 413 -27.69 -29.93 -1.27
N ILE A 414 -26.43 -29.71 -1.65
CA ILE A 414 -25.45 -30.77 -1.88
C ILE A 414 -24.67 -31.01 -0.55
N PRO A 415 -24.38 -32.28 -0.18
CA PRO A 415 -23.55 -32.55 1.00
C PRO A 415 -22.20 -31.84 0.92
N MET A 416 -21.81 -31.14 1.98
CA MET A 416 -20.57 -30.40 2.04
C MET A 416 -19.76 -30.69 3.30
N ARG A 417 -18.49 -30.40 3.25
CA ARG A 417 -17.55 -30.44 4.38
C ARG A 417 -16.99 -29.04 4.61
N LEU A 418 -16.98 -28.61 5.86
CA LEU A 418 -16.39 -27.34 6.25
C LEU A 418 -15.10 -27.63 7.03
N LYS A 419 -13.99 -27.09 6.55
CA LYS A 419 -12.65 -27.21 7.16
C LYS A 419 -12.17 -25.84 7.67
N ASN A 420 -11.22 -25.90 8.60
CA ASN A 420 -10.66 -24.73 9.25
C ASN A 420 -9.18 -24.57 8.83
#